data_1cd76e793d24580c76ef9af49cc4a057
#
_entry.id   1cd76e793d24580c76ef9af49cc4a057
#
_cell.length_a   1.000
_cell.length_b   1.000
_cell.length_c   1.000
_cell.angle_alpha   90.00
_cell.angle_beta   90.00
_cell.angle_gamma   90.00
#
_symmetry.space_group_name_H-M   'P 1'
#
loop_
_entity.id
_entity.type
_entity.pdbx_description
1 polymer ?
#
loop_
_entity_poly.entity_id
_entity_poly.type
_entity_poly.pdbx_seq_one_letter_code
_entity_poly.pdbx_strand_id
1 'polypeptide(L)'
;MNQNDMEKNIVRYGNLQPCKTAFIDAHTPGSNQKENFTILGGGVSESPDQHVHLTEKVGFNIGAAGQPPKCRNSLHSHRTAEVFFVLKGRWRFFWGRWGSAGEVTLEEGDIFNIPTGIFRGFENIGSDYGMLMAILGGDDAGGGVIWAPQVIQDAANHGLLLSENGRLYDTKKGESLPDGIKEMPILSDKELLDFPELKTSDVVPSYVARYWDLMALSDNQPVNVIGHNGVLYDKPGFEVDFISRNSISSNNYSTEKYEILMPVRGHWKFKWDSGETVINPGDTVLVPPMLQRSISPNMTGISSMYRVRNTNDKAGPTVKK
;
A
#
# COMPACT_ATOMS: atom_id res chain seq x y z
N MET A 1 23.72 -9.05 -13.46
CA MET A 1 22.32 -9.01 -13.95
C MET A 1 22.30 -8.19 -15.23
N ASN A 2 21.95 -8.79 -16.38
CA ASN A 2 21.91 -8.07 -17.65
C ASN A 2 20.68 -7.12 -17.73
N GLN A 3 20.62 -6.30 -18.82
CA GLN A 3 19.56 -5.30 -18.98
C GLN A 3 18.15 -5.93 -19.01
N ASN A 4 17.97 -7.02 -19.78
CA ASN A 4 16.67 -7.67 -19.91
C ASN A 4 16.20 -8.32 -18.61
N ASP A 5 17.12 -8.84 -17.80
CA ASP A 5 16.75 -9.45 -16.51
C ASP A 5 16.38 -8.37 -15.48
N MET A 6 17.03 -7.20 -15.52
CA MET A 6 16.67 -6.09 -14.64
C MET A 6 15.32 -5.48 -15.02
N GLU A 7 15.00 -5.33 -16.31
CA GLU A 7 13.70 -4.81 -16.74
C GLU A 7 12.52 -5.70 -16.29
N LYS A 8 12.71 -7.01 -16.11
CA LYS A 8 11.68 -7.90 -15.52
C LYS A 8 11.38 -7.60 -14.05
N ASN A 9 12.32 -6.96 -13.36
CA ASN A 9 12.18 -6.54 -11.97
C ASN A 9 11.62 -5.11 -11.84
N ILE A 10 11.22 -4.49 -12.94
CA ILE A 10 10.68 -3.14 -12.97
C ILE A 10 9.23 -3.18 -13.43
N VAL A 11 8.33 -2.84 -12.53
CA VAL A 11 6.91 -2.64 -12.89
C VAL A 11 6.75 -1.17 -13.26
N ARG A 12 6.52 -0.92 -14.54
CA ARG A 12 6.30 0.43 -15.05
C ARG A 12 4.88 0.88 -14.75
N TYR A 13 4.72 2.13 -14.29
CA TYR A 13 3.40 2.69 -13.98
C TYR A 13 2.39 2.54 -15.12
N GLY A 14 2.83 2.78 -16.35
CA GLY A 14 1.96 2.63 -17.53
C GLY A 14 1.58 1.20 -17.91
N ASN A 15 2.23 0.20 -17.29
CA ASN A 15 1.97 -1.22 -17.54
C ASN A 15 1.16 -1.89 -16.41
N LEU A 16 0.72 -1.12 -15.41
CA LEU A 16 -0.09 -1.63 -14.31
C LEU A 16 -1.41 -2.19 -14.83
N GLN A 17 -1.74 -3.41 -14.39
CA GLN A 17 -2.98 -4.10 -14.75
C GLN A 17 -3.92 -4.10 -13.54
N PRO A 18 -5.09 -3.43 -13.63
CA PRO A 18 -6.02 -3.34 -12.52
C PRO A 18 -6.88 -4.59 -12.36
N CYS A 19 -7.17 -4.96 -11.12
CA CYS A 19 -8.31 -5.80 -10.77
C CYS A 19 -9.45 -4.89 -10.28
N LYS A 20 -10.55 -4.83 -11.03
CA LYS A 20 -11.72 -3.98 -10.71
C LYS A 20 -12.69 -4.66 -9.74
N THR A 21 -12.54 -5.96 -9.54
CA THR A 21 -13.37 -6.79 -8.66
C THR A 21 -12.55 -7.38 -7.52
N ALA A 22 -11.49 -6.69 -7.10
CA ALA A 22 -10.55 -7.21 -6.11
C ALA A 22 -11.18 -7.47 -4.73
N PHE A 23 -12.21 -6.72 -4.36
CA PHE A 23 -12.78 -6.72 -3.02
C PHE A 23 -14.30 -6.73 -3.02
N ILE A 24 -14.87 -7.19 -1.90
CA ILE A 24 -16.32 -7.37 -1.70
C ILE A 24 -17.16 -6.13 -2.03
N ASP A 25 -16.62 -4.92 -1.85
CA ASP A 25 -17.33 -3.66 -2.13
C ASP A 25 -17.27 -3.20 -3.60
N ALA A 26 -16.75 -4.05 -4.51
CA ALA A 26 -16.58 -3.70 -5.92
C ALA A 26 -17.88 -3.38 -6.68
N HIS A 27 -19.04 -3.83 -6.19
CA HIS A 27 -20.35 -3.48 -6.76
C HIS A 27 -21.11 -2.43 -5.95
N THR A 28 -20.59 -2.02 -4.80
CA THR A 28 -21.24 -1.05 -3.92
C THR A 28 -21.12 0.36 -4.49
N PRO A 29 -22.20 1.15 -4.58
CA PRO A 29 -22.15 2.53 -5.04
C PRO A 29 -21.12 3.37 -4.28
N GLY A 30 -20.31 4.12 -5.02
CA GLY A 30 -19.19 4.89 -4.46
C GLY A 30 -17.88 4.11 -4.30
N SER A 31 -17.90 2.77 -4.46
CA SER A 31 -16.69 1.93 -4.46
C SER A 31 -16.50 1.16 -5.78
N ASN A 32 -17.50 1.15 -6.63
CA ASN A 32 -17.58 0.35 -7.85
C ASN A 32 -16.72 0.84 -9.04
N GLN A 33 -15.95 1.91 -8.84
CA GLN A 33 -15.05 2.45 -9.87
C GLN A 33 -13.58 2.37 -9.45
N LYS A 34 -13.29 1.72 -8.32
CA LYS A 34 -11.91 1.57 -7.86
C LYS A 34 -11.16 0.53 -8.68
N GLU A 35 -9.87 0.75 -8.79
CA GLU A 35 -8.91 -0.14 -9.41
C GLU A 35 -7.86 -0.52 -8.38
N ASN A 36 -7.60 -1.83 -8.23
CA ASN A 36 -6.60 -2.34 -7.31
C ASN A 36 -5.51 -3.05 -8.10
N PHE A 37 -4.27 -2.83 -7.70
CA PHE A 37 -3.11 -3.36 -8.39
C PHE A 37 -2.28 -4.18 -7.39
N THR A 38 -1.90 -5.41 -7.76
CA THR A 38 -0.95 -6.23 -7.03
C THR A 38 0.39 -6.14 -7.74
N ILE A 39 1.33 -5.40 -7.15
CA ILE A 39 2.61 -5.08 -7.77
C ILE A 39 3.67 -6.11 -7.38
N LEU A 40 3.78 -6.42 -6.09
CA LEU A 40 4.75 -7.39 -5.57
C LEU A 40 4.10 -8.26 -4.51
N GLY A 41 4.32 -9.57 -4.60
CA GLY A 41 3.80 -10.56 -3.66
C GLY A 41 2.35 -10.96 -3.94
N GLY A 42 1.72 -11.71 -3.01
CA GLY A 42 0.38 -12.25 -3.19
C GLY A 42 -0.76 -11.23 -3.13
N GLY A 43 -0.51 -10.06 -2.53
CA GLY A 43 -1.54 -9.04 -2.32
C GLY A 43 -2.65 -9.49 -1.35
N VAL A 44 -3.71 -8.69 -1.25
CA VAL A 44 -4.88 -8.92 -0.37
C VAL A 44 -6.19 -9.12 -1.15
N SER A 45 -6.13 -9.27 -2.47
CA SER A 45 -7.33 -9.42 -3.31
C SER A 45 -8.11 -10.68 -2.97
N GLU A 46 -9.42 -10.55 -2.87
CA GLU A 46 -10.38 -11.65 -2.66
C GLU A 46 -10.83 -12.26 -4.01
N SER A 47 -10.45 -11.62 -5.10
CA SER A 47 -10.75 -12.07 -6.47
C SER A 47 -9.69 -13.03 -6.99
N PRO A 48 -10.08 -14.13 -7.65
CA PRO A 48 -9.14 -14.99 -8.36
C PRO A 48 -8.53 -14.34 -9.62
N ASP A 49 -9.15 -13.26 -10.10
CA ASP A 49 -8.80 -12.61 -11.38
C ASP A 49 -7.70 -11.54 -11.23
N GLN A 50 -7.07 -11.44 -10.05
CA GLN A 50 -5.99 -10.47 -9.87
C GLN A 50 -4.76 -10.82 -10.73
N HIS A 51 -4.17 -9.79 -11.32
CA HIS A 51 -2.85 -9.89 -11.93
C HIS A 51 -1.76 -9.55 -10.91
N VAL A 52 -0.77 -10.44 -10.75
CA VAL A 52 0.41 -10.20 -9.91
C VAL A 52 1.60 -9.91 -10.82
N HIS A 53 2.21 -8.72 -10.70
CA HIS A 53 3.31 -8.31 -11.57
C HIS A 53 4.64 -8.99 -11.17
N LEU A 54 4.97 -8.99 -9.88
CA LEU A 54 6.17 -9.62 -9.31
C LEU A 54 5.75 -10.58 -8.20
N THR A 55 6.21 -11.83 -8.26
CA THR A 55 5.79 -12.91 -7.35
C THR A 55 6.79 -13.20 -6.23
N GLU A 56 7.88 -12.45 -6.19
CA GLU A 56 8.93 -12.62 -5.19
C GLU A 56 8.40 -12.37 -3.77
N LYS A 57 8.85 -13.23 -2.84
CA LYS A 57 8.56 -13.10 -1.42
C LYS A 57 9.71 -12.36 -0.74
N VAL A 58 9.45 -11.16 -0.28
CA VAL A 58 10.45 -10.26 0.31
C VAL A 58 10.14 -9.87 1.75
N GLY A 59 9.10 -10.49 2.36
CA GLY A 59 8.64 -10.23 3.73
C GLY A 59 7.57 -9.13 3.83
N PHE A 60 7.15 -8.58 2.69
CA PHE A 60 6.05 -7.62 2.56
C PHE A 60 5.51 -7.63 1.14
N ASN A 61 4.32 -7.07 0.94
CA ASN A 61 3.68 -6.92 -0.37
C ASN A 61 3.62 -5.45 -0.77
N ILE A 62 3.61 -5.19 -2.08
CA ILE A 62 3.34 -3.87 -2.65
C ILE A 62 2.07 -3.95 -3.49
N GLY A 63 1.14 -3.05 -3.20
CA GLY A 63 -0.06 -2.83 -3.99
C GLY A 63 -0.29 -1.36 -4.31
N ALA A 64 -1.36 -1.10 -5.04
CA ALA A 64 -1.83 0.25 -5.27
C ALA A 64 -3.35 0.30 -5.39
N ALA A 65 -3.93 1.46 -5.07
CA ALA A 65 -5.34 1.74 -5.25
C ALA A 65 -5.50 2.99 -6.13
N GLY A 66 -6.10 2.81 -7.30
CA GLY A 66 -6.47 3.87 -8.22
C GLY A 66 -7.96 4.15 -8.15
N GLN A 67 -8.33 5.44 -8.02
CA GLN A 67 -9.73 5.80 -7.85
C GLN A 67 -10.04 7.14 -8.53
N PRO A 68 -11.17 7.23 -9.25
CA PRO A 68 -11.69 8.52 -9.69
C PRO A 68 -12.18 9.36 -8.50
N PRO A 69 -12.48 10.65 -8.71
CA PRO A 69 -13.04 11.53 -7.67
C PRO A 69 -14.28 10.93 -6.99
N LYS A 70 -14.37 11.09 -5.66
CA LYS A 70 -15.48 10.61 -4.80
C LYS A 70 -15.59 9.07 -4.72
N CYS A 71 -14.68 8.34 -5.32
CA CYS A 71 -14.60 6.90 -5.14
C CYS A 71 -13.88 6.58 -3.83
N ARG A 72 -14.35 5.56 -3.11
CA ARG A 72 -13.83 5.18 -1.80
C ARG A 72 -13.50 3.70 -1.73
N ASN A 73 -12.59 3.34 -0.86
CA ASN A 73 -12.41 2.01 -0.34
C ASN A 73 -13.16 1.91 1.00
N SER A 74 -13.99 0.88 1.11
CA SER A 74 -14.91 0.75 2.26
C SER A 74 -14.17 0.40 3.55
N LEU A 75 -14.86 0.55 4.68
CA LEU A 75 -14.30 0.39 6.01
C LEU A 75 -13.88 -1.06 6.28
N HIS A 76 -12.59 -1.26 6.55
CA HIS A 76 -11.98 -2.57 6.76
C HIS A 76 -10.79 -2.47 7.73
N SER A 77 -10.33 -3.62 8.21
CA SER A 77 -9.17 -3.75 9.08
C SER A 77 -8.23 -4.85 8.57
N HIS A 78 -6.95 -4.77 8.91
CA HIS A 78 -5.96 -5.84 8.71
C HIS A 78 -5.31 -6.22 10.02
N ARG A 79 -4.87 -7.46 10.11
CA ARG A 79 -4.11 -7.97 11.26
C ARG A 79 -2.62 -7.63 11.19
N THR A 80 -2.15 -7.27 10.01
CA THR A 80 -0.77 -6.86 9.73
C THR A 80 -0.69 -5.38 9.43
N ALA A 81 0.53 -4.86 9.42
CA ALA A 81 0.80 -3.47 9.09
C ALA A 81 0.39 -3.13 7.66
N GLU A 82 -0.09 -1.92 7.49
CA GLU A 82 -0.33 -1.32 6.19
C GLU A 82 0.11 0.13 6.20
N VAL A 83 0.88 0.49 5.20
CA VAL A 83 1.40 1.84 5.00
C VAL A 83 0.94 2.35 3.65
N PHE A 84 0.41 3.55 3.61
CA PHE A 84 0.09 4.22 2.35
C PHE A 84 0.97 5.44 2.14
N PHE A 85 1.37 5.69 0.90
CA PHE A 85 1.78 7.03 0.48
C PHE A 85 1.00 7.47 -0.75
N VAL A 86 0.77 8.77 -0.85
CA VAL A 86 0.04 9.35 -1.97
C VAL A 86 0.98 9.54 -3.15
N LEU A 87 0.76 8.80 -4.23
CA LEU A 87 1.47 9.02 -5.47
C LEU A 87 0.86 10.17 -6.27
N LYS A 88 -0.48 10.24 -6.29
CA LYS A 88 -1.22 11.25 -7.04
C LYS A 88 -2.57 11.56 -6.39
N GLY A 89 -2.94 12.83 -6.38
CA GLY A 89 -4.25 13.31 -5.94
C GLY A 89 -4.31 13.68 -4.48
N ARG A 90 -5.53 13.85 -3.98
CA ARG A 90 -5.85 14.27 -2.63
C ARG A 90 -6.79 13.28 -1.99
N TRP A 91 -6.41 12.78 -0.81
CA TRP A 91 -7.07 11.64 -0.20
C TRP A 91 -7.51 11.92 1.22
N ARG A 92 -8.74 11.53 1.55
CA ARG A 92 -9.26 11.49 2.90
C ARG A 92 -9.15 10.06 3.42
N PHE A 93 -8.48 9.84 4.53
CA PHE A 93 -8.53 8.63 5.33
C PHE A 93 -9.41 8.86 6.53
N PHE A 94 -10.26 7.90 6.84
CA PHE A 94 -11.17 7.94 7.98
C PHE A 94 -11.13 6.59 8.69
N TRP A 95 -11.34 6.57 9.99
CA TRP A 95 -11.20 5.36 10.79
C TRP A 95 -12.14 5.30 11.98
N GLY A 96 -12.07 4.14 12.71
CA GLY A 96 -12.94 3.75 13.80
C GLY A 96 -13.97 2.73 13.38
N ARG A 97 -14.63 2.11 14.33
CA ARG A 97 -15.62 1.03 14.10
C ARG A 97 -16.69 1.42 13.09
N TRP A 98 -17.06 2.71 13.11
CA TRP A 98 -18.10 3.30 12.23
C TRP A 98 -17.52 4.34 11.25
N GLY A 99 -16.20 4.45 11.20
CA GLY A 99 -15.52 5.43 10.35
C GLY A 99 -15.61 6.88 10.83
N SER A 100 -15.92 7.10 12.11
CA SER A 100 -16.15 8.44 12.68
C SER A 100 -15.25 8.78 13.87
N ALA A 101 -14.30 7.91 14.24
CA ALA A 101 -13.39 8.18 15.36
C ALA A 101 -12.34 9.23 15.02
N GLY A 102 -11.89 9.27 13.77
CA GLY A 102 -10.96 10.27 13.29
C GLY A 102 -10.80 10.23 11.78
N GLU A 103 -10.16 11.26 11.26
CA GLU A 103 -9.84 11.39 9.84
C GLU A 103 -8.58 12.23 9.61
N VAL A 104 -7.98 12.10 8.43
CA VAL A 104 -6.88 12.93 7.95
C VAL A 104 -6.96 13.08 6.43
N THR A 105 -6.63 14.26 5.94
CA THR A 105 -6.40 14.48 4.52
C THR A 105 -4.92 14.39 4.22
N LEU A 106 -4.57 13.62 3.16
CA LEU A 106 -3.21 13.48 2.65
C LEU A 106 -3.10 14.06 1.25
N GLU A 107 -1.96 14.66 0.99
CA GLU A 107 -1.56 15.24 -0.29
C GLU A 107 -0.43 14.42 -0.93
N GLU A 108 -0.09 14.71 -2.18
CA GLU A 108 0.96 14.00 -2.91
C GLU A 108 2.30 13.96 -2.17
N GLY A 109 2.80 12.76 -1.97
CA GLY A 109 4.03 12.45 -1.26
C GLY A 109 3.87 12.27 0.25
N ASP A 110 2.72 12.59 0.86
CA ASP A 110 2.44 12.28 2.26
C ASP A 110 2.41 10.76 2.48
N ILE A 111 2.81 10.33 3.67
CA ILE A 111 2.82 8.90 4.06
C ILE A 111 2.07 8.70 5.37
N PHE A 112 1.30 7.61 5.43
CA PHE A 112 0.53 7.22 6.60
C PHE A 112 0.83 5.75 6.95
N ASN A 113 1.45 5.51 8.09
CA ASN A 113 1.59 4.21 8.71
C ASN A 113 0.31 3.92 9.51
N ILE A 114 -0.62 3.18 8.95
CA ILE A 114 -1.92 2.91 9.59
C ILE A 114 -1.72 2.14 10.90
N PRO A 115 -2.26 2.61 12.04
CA PRO A 115 -2.26 1.81 13.27
C PRO A 115 -2.88 0.44 13.01
N THR A 116 -2.12 -0.62 13.22
CA THR A 116 -2.56 -1.99 12.91
C THR A 116 -3.83 -2.35 13.67
N GLY A 117 -4.79 -2.94 12.99
CA GLY A 117 -6.04 -3.46 13.58
C GLY A 117 -7.16 -2.44 13.74
N ILE A 118 -6.97 -1.16 13.41
CA ILE A 118 -8.11 -0.23 13.35
C ILE A 118 -8.94 -0.50 12.09
N PHE A 119 -10.25 -0.25 12.17
CA PHE A 119 -11.05 -0.09 10.97
C PHE A 119 -10.71 1.24 10.30
N ARG A 120 -10.43 1.21 8.99
CA ARG A 120 -10.16 2.40 8.16
C ARG A 120 -10.74 2.25 6.78
N GLY A 121 -11.03 3.38 6.18
CA GLY A 121 -11.36 3.53 4.77
C GLY A 121 -10.67 4.75 4.22
N PHE A 122 -10.70 4.91 2.90
CA PHE A 122 -10.14 6.07 2.24
C PHE A 122 -10.96 6.46 1.00
N GLU A 123 -10.90 7.71 0.63
CA GLU A 123 -11.67 8.30 -0.45
C GLU A 123 -10.81 9.28 -1.24
N ASN A 124 -10.87 9.23 -2.55
CA ASN A 124 -10.29 10.28 -3.39
C ASN A 124 -11.19 11.52 -3.34
N ILE A 125 -10.74 12.56 -2.65
CA ILE A 125 -11.43 13.86 -2.54
C ILE A 125 -10.85 14.92 -3.49
N GLY A 126 -9.92 14.52 -4.37
CA GLY A 126 -9.38 15.36 -5.43
C GLY A 126 -10.34 15.52 -6.61
N SER A 127 -9.93 16.30 -7.61
CA SER A 127 -10.69 16.55 -8.84
C SER A 127 -10.41 15.56 -9.95
N ASP A 128 -9.31 14.80 -9.84
CA ASP A 128 -8.81 13.90 -10.86
C ASP A 128 -8.63 12.48 -10.34
N TYR A 129 -8.31 11.55 -11.26
CA TYR A 129 -7.96 10.20 -10.88
C TYR A 129 -6.72 10.20 -9.97
N GLY A 130 -6.88 9.65 -8.78
CA GLY A 130 -5.84 9.54 -7.77
C GLY A 130 -5.23 8.15 -7.69
N MET A 131 -4.01 8.06 -7.14
CA MET A 131 -3.28 6.81 -6.92
C MET A 131 -2.63 6.82 -5.54
N LEU A 132 -2.96 5.81 -4.74
CA LEU A 132 -2.26 5.46 -3.50
C LEU A 132 -1.36 4.25 -3.75
N MET A 133 -0.16 4.30 -3.19
CA MET A 133 0.72 3.12 -3.10
C MET A 133 0.61 2.54 -1.71
N ALA A 134 0.54 1.21 -1.63
CA ALA A 134 0.35 0.48 -0.38
C ALA A 134 1.51 -0.50 -0.14
N ILE A 135 2.00 -0.56 1.10
CA ILE A 135 2.97 -1.53 1.58
C ILE A 135 2.30 -2.33 2.69
N LEU A 136 2.20 -3.65 2.54
CA LEU A 136 1.53 -4.52 3.51
C LEU A 136 2.55 -5.50 4.11
N GLY A 137 2.55 -5.63 5.43
CA GLY A 137 3.47 -6.52 6.14
C GLY A 137 3.15 -7.99 5.93
N GLY A 138 4.20 -8.82 5.83
CA GLY A 138 4.12 -10.26 5.62
C GLY A 138 4.02 -10.69 4.15
N ASP A 139 4.37 -11.95 3.88
CA ASP A 139 4.33 -12.52 2.52
C ASP A 139 2.96 -13.12 2.15
N ASP A 140 2.09 -13.30 3.13
CA ASP A 140 0.74 -13.89 3.00
C ASP A 140 -0.37 -12.84 3.04
N ALA A 141 -0.02 -11.57 2.86
CA ALA A 141 -0.92 -10.43 2.94
C ALA A 141 -1.68 -10.31 4.28
N GLY A 142 -1.13 -10.88 5.33
CA GLY A 142 -1.61 -10.70 6.70
C GLY A 142 -2.93 -11.37 7.04
N GLY A 143 -3.27 -12.45 6.37
CA GLY A 143 -4.46 -13.24 6.69
C GLY A 143 -5.78 -12.61 6.27
N GLY A 144 -5.76 -11.77 5.23
CA GLY A 144 -6.96 -11.26 4.59
C GLY A 144 -7.48 -9.94 5.17
N VAL A 145 -8.62 -9.54 4.64
CA VAL A 145 -9.32 -8.31 5.01
C VAL A 145 -10.43 -8.64 6.01
N ILE A 146 -10.53 -7.85 7.08
CA ILE A 146 -11.65 -7.89 8.02
C ILE A 146 -12.58 -6.73 7.67
N TRP A 147 -13.74 -7.03 7.11
CA TRP A 147 -14.71 -6.02 6.69
C TRP A 147 -15.62 -5.59 7.85
N ALA A 148 -15.96 -4.32 7.88
CA ALA A 148 -16.99 -3.84 8.79
C ALA A 148 -18.35 -4.47 8.45
N PRO A 149 -19.22 -4.75 9.44
CA PRO A 149 -20.49 -5.46 9.24
C PRO A 149 -21.37 -4.89 8.12
N GLN A 150 -21.51 -3.58 8.07
CA GLN A 150 -22.31 -2.91 7.05
C GLN A 150 -21.75 -3.10 5.63
N VAL A 151 -20.43 -3.27 5.47
CA VAL A 151 -19.82 -3.47 4.15
C VAL A 151 -20.18 -4.84 3.59
N ILE A 152 -20.16 -5.89 4.42
CA ILE A 152 -20.58 -7.24 4.02
C ILE A 152 -22.08 -7.22 3.63
N GLN A 153 -22.94 -6.57 4.44
CA GLN A 153 -24.36 -6.46 4.17
C GLN A 153 -24.64 -5.69 2.86
N ASP A 154 -23.99 -4.54 2.68
CA ASP A 154 -24.14 -3.74 1.47
C ASP A 154 -23.68 -4.49 0.22
N ALA A 155 -22.58 -5.24 0.31
CA ALA A 155 -22.07 -6.03 -0.78
C ALA A 155 -23.05 -7.13 -1.21
N ALA A 156 -23.62 -7.86 -0.26
CA ALA A 156 -24.64 -8.87 -0.53
C ALA A 156 -25.86 -8.27 -1.24
N ASN A 157 -26.32 -7.10 -0.80
CA ASN A 157 -27.42 -6.36 -1.45
C ASN A 157 -27.06 -5.94 -2.90
N HIS A 158 -25.77 -5.84 -3.23
CA HIS A 158 -25.28 -5.50 -4.57
C HIS A 158 -24.76 -6.69 -5.37
N GLY A 159 -24.99 -7.91 -4.86
CA GLY A 159 -24.72 -9.16 -5.59
C GLY A 159 -23.32 -9.71 -5.45
N LEU A 160 -22.54 -9.28 -4.44
CA LEU A 160 -21.24 -9.90 -4.10
C LEU A 160 -21.34 -10.61 -2.74
N LEU A 161 -20.99 -11.90 -2.72
CA LEU A 161 -20.92 -12.70 -1.52
C LEU A 161 -19.45 -13.04 -1.24
N LEU A 162 -19.02 -12.87 0.00
CA LEU A 162 -17.72 -13.31 0.47
C LEU A 162 -17.90 -14.61 1.25
N SER A 163 -17.19 -15.66 0.84
CA SER A 163 -17.20 -16.93 1.58
C SER A 163 -16.28 -16.89 2.81
N GLU A 164 -16.53 -17.77 3.77
CA GLU A 164 -15.74 -17.91 5.00
C GLU A 164 -14.24 -18.17 4.77
N ASN A 165 -13.88 -18.66 3.58
CA ASN A 165 -12.50 -18.87 3.15
C ASN A 165 -11.90 -17.69 2.35
N GLY A 166 -12.58 -16.54 2.31
CA GLY A 166 -12.08 -15.29 1.74
C GLY A 166 -12.19 -15.16 0.22
N ARG A 167 -13.02 -16.00 -0.45
CA ARG A 167 -13.27 -15.92 -1.89
C ARG A 167 -14.57 -15.22 -2.20
N LEU A 168 -14.55 -14.33 -3.22
CA LEU A 168 -15.74 -13.66 -3.75
C LEU A 168 -16.52 -14.52 -4.73
N TYR A 169 -17.86 -14.37 -4.70
CA TYR A 169 -18.81 -14.94 -5.64
C TYR A 169 -19.75 -13.85 -6.13
N ASP A 170 -19.86 -13.72 -7.46
CA ASP A 170 -20.69 -12.68 -8.11
C ASP A 170 -22.03 -13.28 -8.55
N THR A 171 -23.06 -13.05 -7.75
CA THR A 171 -24.42 -13.56 -8.03
C THR A 171 -25.03 -12.96 -9.30
N LYS A 172 -24.58 -11.77 -9.72
CA LYS A 172 -25.00 -11.16 -10.99
C LYS A 172 -24.45 -11.89 -12.21
N LYS A 173 -23.34 -12.63 -12.03
CA LYS A 173 -22.77 -13.54 -13.03
C LYS A 173 -23.31 -14.96 -12.93
N GLY A 174 -24.25 -15.21 -12.02
CA GLY A 174 -24.81 -16.54 -11.77
C GLY A 174 -23.92 -17.42 -10.89
N GLU A 175 -22.92 -16.84 -10.22
CA GLU A 175 -22.10 -17.58 -9.27
C GLU A 175 -22.87 -17.78 -7.95
N SER A 176 -22.62 -18.89 -7.27
CA SER A 176 -23.15 -19.19 -5.95
C SER A 176 -22.09 -19.83 -5.08
N LEU A 177 -22.29 -19.76 -3.78
CA LEU A 177 -21.42 -20.48 -2.84
C LEU A 177 -21.52 -21.99 -3.09
N PRO A 178 -20.39 -22.72 -3.12
CA PRO A 178 -20.40 -24.17 -3.23
C PRO A 178 -21.07 -24.83 -2.03
N ASP A 179 -21.57 -26.04 -2.23
CA ASP A 179 -22.17 -26.83 -1.16
C ASP A 179 -21.19 -26.99 0.03
N GLY A 180 -21.67 -26.69 1.22
CA GLY A 180 -20.90 -26.79 2.47
C GLY A 180 -20.01 -25.59 2.79
N ILE A 181 -19.89 -24.62 1.89
CA ILE A 181 -19.17 -23.34 2.15
C ILE A 181 -20.18 -22.29 2.61
N LYS A 182 -19.87 -21.63 3.73
CA LYS A 182 -20.71 -20.58 4.31
C LYS A 182 -20.24 -19.19 3.87
N GLU A 183 -21.15 -18.23 4.00
CA GLU A 183 -20.78 -16.81 3.92
C GLU A 183 -19.84 -16.44 5.06
N MET A 184 -18.99 -15.44 4.81
CA MET A 184 -18.12 -14.83 5.82
C MET A 184 -18.99 -14.34 6.99
N PRO A 185 -18.70 -14.79 8.23
CA PRO A 185 -19.47 -14.36 9.39
C PRO A 185 -19.31 -12.84 9.61
N ILE A 186 -20.42 -12.20 9.91
CA ILE A 186 -20.46 -10.76 10.23
C ILE A 186 -20.11 -10.60 11.70
N LEU A 187 -19.19 -9.70 12.01
CA LEU A 187 -18.83 -9.39 13.39
C LEU A 187 -20.02 -8.88 14.17
N SER A 188 -20.22 -9.41 15.35
CA SER A 188 -21.23 -8.95 16.31
C SER A 188 -20.80 -7.61 16.95
N ASP A 189 -21.76 -6.89 17.53
CA ASP A 189 -21.48 -5.66 18.28
C ASP A 189 -20.45 -5.86 19.40
N LYS A 190 -20.44 -7.05 20.02
CA LYS A 190 -19.47 -7.41 21.07
C LYS A 190 -18.06 -7.56 20.51
N GLU A 191 -17.92 -8.22 19.37
CA GLU A 191 -16.62 -8.39 18.71
C GLU A 191 -16.06 -7.06 18.16
N LEU A 192 -16.94 -6.15 17.74
CA LEU A 192 -16.54 -4.80 17.32
C LEU A 192 -15.88 -4.00 18.45
N LEU A 193 -16.22 -4.28 19.73
CA LEU A 193 -15.59 -3.59 20.87
C LEU A 193 -14.10 -3.90 21.02
N ASP A 194 -13.62 -5.00 20.43
CA ASP A 194 -12.19 -5.34 20.44
C ASP A 194 -11.34 -4.44 19.50
N PHE A 195 -12.00 -3.69 18.60
CA PHE A 195 -11.32 -2.78 17.67
C PHE A 195 -11.19 -1.38 18.27
N PRO A 196 -9.98 -0.78 18.23
CA PRO A 196 -9.74 0.51 18.88
C PRO A 196 -10.43 1.69 18.17
N GLU A 197 -10.84 2.66 18.94
CA GLU A 197 -11.40 3.96 18.54
C GLU A 197 -10.39 5.06 18.83
N LEU A 198 -9.40 5.23 17.94
CA LEU A 198 -8.35 6.22 18.12
C LEU A 198 -8.78 7.59 17.58
N LYS A 199 -8.52 8.67 18.32
CA LYS A 199 -8.83 10.04 17.87
C LYS A 199 -7.79 10.53 16.86
N THR A 200 -8.15 11.52 16.06
CA THR A 200 -7.21 12.19 15.13
C THR A 200 -5.97 12.72 15.87
N SER A 201 -6.12 13.27 17.07
CA SER A 201 -5.01 13.76 17.89
C SER A 201 -4.02 12.68 18.32
N ASP A 202 -4.45 11.43 18.38
CA ASP A 202 -3.64 10.30 18.82
C ASP A 202 -2.90 9.65 17.62
N VAL A 203 -3.51 9.74 16.43
CA VAL A 203 -3.02 9.09 15.22
C VAL A 203 -2.10 10.00 14.42
N VAL A 204 -2.56 11.19 14.06
CA VAL A 204 -1.85 12.03 13.08
C VAL A 204 -0.42 12.38 13.50
N PRO A 205 -0.13 12.83 14.72
CA PRO A 205 1.23 13.21 15.10
C PRO A 205 2.24 12.06 15.11
N SER A 206 1.77 10.81 15.28
CA SER A 206 2.63 9.64 15.45
C SER A 206 2.71 8.74 14.24
N TYR A 207 1.74 8.84 13.32
CA TYR A 207 1.58 7.87 12.22
C TYR A 207 1.53 8.53 10.83
N VAL A 208 1.51 9.86 10.74
CA VAL A 208 1.49 10.60 9.47
C VAL A 208 2.72 11.47 9.34
N ALA A 209 3.45 11.34 8.24
CA ALA A 209 4.51 12.29 7.89
C ALA A 209 4.13 13.06 6.61
N ARG A 210 4.35 14.37 6.65
CA ARG A 210 4.06 15.23 5.51
C ARG A 210 5.26 15.29 4.56
N TYR A 211 4.97 15.31 3.27
CA TYR A 211 6.01 15.37 2.25
C TYR A 211 7.01 16.50 2.48
N TRP A 212 6.51 17.70 2.78
CA TRP A 212 7.37 18.88 2.98
C TRP A 212 8.21 18.79 4.25
N ASP A 213 7.71 18.13 5.30
CA ASP A 213 8.49 17.88 6.52
C ASP A 213 9.62 16.87 6.22
N LEU A 214 9.33 15.80 5.46
CA LEU A 214 10.34 14.84 5.02
C LEU A 214 11.38 15.48 4.11
N MET A 215 10.97 16.37 3.23
CA MET A 215 11.87 17.16 2.39
C MET A 215 12.81 18.03 3.22
N ALA A 216 12.29 18.70 4.25
CA ALA A 216 13.09 19.54 5.16
C ALA A 216 14.08 18.70 6.00
N LEU A 217 13.69 17.48 6.38
CA LEU A 217 14.55 16.57 7.14
C LEU A 217 15.64 15.91 6.27
N SER A 218 15.41 15.77 4.97
CA SER A 218 16.25 14.93 4.10
C SER A 218 17.65 15.49 3.88
N ASP A 219 17.81 16.78 3.68
CA ASP A 219 19.11 17.45 3.36
C ASP A 219 20.07 16.54 2.55
N ASN A 220 19.60 15.97 1.44
CA ASN A 220 20.30 14.98 0.59
C ASN A 220 20.71 13.65 1.29
N GLN A 221 20.29 13.42 2.53
CA GLN A 221 20.43 12.14 3.22
C GLN A 221 19.09 11.41 3.29
N PRO A 222 19.09 10.07 3.31
CA PRO A 222 17.86 9.32 3.55
C PRO A 222 17.28 9.64 4.94
N VAL A 223 15.97 9.88 5.01
CA VAL A 223 15.22 9.97 6.26
C VAL A 223 14.58 8.61 6.52
N ASN A 224 14.91 7.99 7.66
CA ASN A 224 14.20 6.79 8.09
C ASN A 224 12.80 7.19 8.56
N VAL A 225 11.79 6.91 7.75
CA VAL A 225 10.40 7.26 8.04
C VAL A 225 9.79 6.23 8.98
N ILE A 226 9.98 4.95 8.64
CA ILE A 226 9.48 3.80 9.40
C ILE A 226 10.66 2.85 9.60
N GLY A 227 10.91 2.45 10.85
CA GLY A 227 12.01 1.58 11.21
C GLY A 227 12.48 1.82 12.64
N HIS A 228 13.67 1.32 12.97
CA HIS A 228 14.20 1.37 14.33
C HIS A 228 14.29 2.80 14.91
N ASN A 229 14.71 3.75 14.07
CA ASN A 229 14.81 5.17 14.41
C ASN A 229 13.89 6.02 13.52
N GLY A 230 12.79 5.44 13.08
CA GLY A 230 11.84 6.09 12.20
C GLY A 230 11.14 7.28 12.85
N VAL A 231 10.78 8.27 12.04
CA VAL A 231 10.00 9.43 12.49
C VAL A 231 8.56 9.06 12.84
N LEU A 232 8.05 7.97 12.26
CA LEU A 232 6.72 7.46 12.55
C LEU A 232 6.77 6.30 13.55
N TYR A 233 5.70 6.20 14.31
CA TYR A 233 5.52 5.15 15.30
C TYR A 233 5.17 3.82 14.65
N ASP A 234 5.47 2.73 15.37
CA ASP A 234 5.21 1.34 15.02
C ASP A 234 6.27 0.68 14.12
N LYS A 235 6.37 -0.66 14.24
CA LYS A 235 7.38 -1.47 13.54
C LYS A 235 6.69 -2.52 12.66
N PRO A 236 6.48 -2.23 11.39
CA PRO A 236 5.68 -3.11 10.52
C PRO A 236 6.41 -4.36 10.01
N GLY A 237 7.67 -4.62 10.43
CA GLY A 237 8.49 -5.72 9.92
C GLY A 237 9.27 -5.38 8.65
N PHE A 238 9.15 -4.15 8.19
CA PHE A 238 9.94 -3.55 7.13
C PHE A 238 10.32 -2.11 7.51
N GLU A 239 11.31 -1.58 6.86
CA GLU A 239 11.71 -0.17 6.99
C GLU A 239 11.37 0.60 5.73
N VAL A 240 11.01 1.87 5.90
CA VAL A 240 10.75 2.80 4.82
C VAL A 240 11.62 4.03 5.00
N ASP A 241 12.44 4.31 4.00
CA ASP A 241 13.21 5.53 3.92
C ASP A 241 12.62 6.47 2.88
N PHE A 242 12.61 7.75 3.17
CA PHE A 242 12.40 8.81 2.21
C PHE A 242 13.75 9.33 1.71
N ILE A 243 13.93 9.37 0.40
CA ILE A 243 15.16 9.82 -0.24
C ILE A 243 14.82 11.03 -1.11
N SER A 244 15.48 12.14 -0.85
CA SER A 244 15.45 13.34 -1.70
C SER A 244 16.84 13.71 -2.15
N ARG A 245 16.99 14.07 -3.42
CA ARG A 245 18.26 14.48 -4.03
C ARG A 245 18.02 15.64 -4.98
N ASN A 246 18.99 16.56 -4.99
CA ASN A 246 19.04 17.66 -5.95
C ASN A 246 20.30 17.64 -6.84
N SER A 247 21.14 16.63 -6.67
CA SER A 247 22.42 16.46 -7.35
C SER A 247 22.46 15.13 -8.11
N ILE A 248 23.01 15.17 -9.31
CA ILE A 248 23.17 13.98 -10.17
C ILE A 248 24.34 13.07 -9.72
N SER A 249 25.07 13.43 -8.68
CA SER A 249 26.13 12.58 -8.12
C SER A 249 25.52 11.45 -7.29
N SER A 250 26.11 10.25 -7.39
CA SER A 250 25.70 9.10 -6.58
C SER A 250 26.89 8.17 -6.33
N ASN A 251 26.89 7.53 -5.17
CA ASN A 251 27.84 6.49 -4.83
C ASN A 251 27.24 5.12 -5.12
N ASN A 252 28.08 4.18 -5.54
CA ASN A 252 27.69 2.79 -5.64
C ASN A 252 27.53 2.18 -4.25
N TYR A 253 26.51 1.34 -4.11
CA TYR A 253 26.25 0.58 -2.89
C TYR A 253 25.57 -0.77 -3.21
N SER A 254 25.58 -1.68 -2.25
CA SER A 254 24.80 -2.91 -2.28
C SER A 254 24.22 -3.19 -0.89
N THR A 255 23.24 -4.07 -0.82
CA THR A 255 22.65 -4.53 0.44
C THR A 255 22.47 -6.05 0.41
N GLU A 256 22.44 -6.68 1.56
CA GLU A 256 22.16 -8.11 1.70
C GLU A 256 20.66 -8.44 1.60
N LYS A 257 19.81 -7.43 1.50
CA LYS A 257 18.35 -7.55 1.45
C LYS A 257 17.82 -7.10 0.11
N TYR A 258 16.62 -7.57 -0.23
CA TYR A 258 15.83 -6.96 -1.28
C TYR A 258 15.55 -5.49 -0.94
N GLU A 259 15.56 -4.66 -1.96
CA GLU A 259 15.24 -3.24 -1.86
C GLU A 259 14.18 -2.90 -2.91
N ILE A 260 13.13 -2.20 -2.50
CA ILE A 260 12.12 -1.71 -3.42
C ILE A 260 12.29 -0.20 -3.54
N LEU A 261 12.42 0.29 -4.79
CA LEU A 261 12.51 1.72 -5.08
C LEU A 261 11.19 2.17 -5.70
N MET A 262 10.60 3.21 -5.14
CA MET A 262 9.28 3.75 -5.53
C MET A 262 9.38 5.27 -5.70
N PRO A 263 9.73 5.76 -6.92
CA PRO A 263 9.79 7.19 -7.19
C PRO A 263 8.45 7.88 -6.99
N VAL A 264 8.49 9.04 -6.32
CA VAL A 264 7.32 9.91 -6.08
C VAL A 264 7.38 11.15 -6.96
N ARG A 265 8.55 11.78 -7.05
CA ARG A 265 8.77 12.98 -7.88
C ARG A 265 10.10 12.92 -8.61
N GLY A 266 10.13 13.55 -9.77
CA GLY A 266 11.30 13.59 -10.65
C GLY A 266 11.58 12.23 -11.28
N HIS A 267 12.59 12.22 -12.12
CA HIS A 267 13.05 11.05 -12.83
C HIS A 267 14.38 10.62 -12.25
N TRP A 268 14.55 9.31 -12.01
CA TRP A 268 15.75 8.79 -11.40
C TRP A 268 16.52 7.90 -12.35
N LYS A 269 17.83 8.11 -12.45
CA LYS A 269 18.75 7.20 -13.07
C LYS A 269 19.06 6.08 -12.07
N PHE A 270 18.72 4.88 -12.43
CA PHE A 270 19.08 3.65 -11.74
C PHE A 270 20.16 2.94 -12.56
N LYS A 271 21.35 2.79 -11.99
CA LYS A 271 22.51 2.19 -12.65
C LYS A 271 23.04 1.01 -11.84
N TRP A 272 23.41 -0.06 -12.53
CA TRP A 272 24.07 -1.24 -11.97
C TRP A 272 25.25 -1.65 -12.86
N ASP A 273 26.04 -2.68 -12.46
CA ASP A 273 27.29 -3.05 -13.12
C ASP A 273 27.17 -3.27 -14.65
N SER A 274 26.03 -3.75 -15.12
CA SER A 274 25.85 -4.17 -16.52
C SER A 274 24.78 -3.37 -17.27
N GLY A 275 24.29 -2.26 -16.70
CA GLY A 275 23.29 -1.44 -17.38
C GLY A 275 22.80 -0.26 -16.58
N GLU A 276 21.93 0.49 -17.20
CA GLU A 276 21.21 1.60 -16.56
C GLU A 276 19.82 1.78 -17.16
N THR A 277 18.92 2.36 -16.39
CA THR A 277 17.59 2.74 -16.85
C THR A 277 17.10 3.99 -16.12
N VAL A 278 16.07 4.62 -16.65
CA VAL A 278 15.36 5.71 -15.97
C VAL A 278 14.09 5.14 -15.34
N ILE A 279 13.88 5.44 -14.08
CA ILE A 279 12.65 5.11 -13.35
C ILE A 279 11.89 6.39 -13.02
N ASN A 280 10.57 6.32 -13.13
CA ASN A 280 9.67 7.47 -13.12
C ASN A 280 8.70 7.38 -11.95
N PRO A 281 8.03 8.48 -11.56
CA PRO A 281 6.98 8.44 -10.56
C PRO A 281 5.95 7.34 -10.85
N GLY A 282 5.71 6.49 -9.85
CA GLY A 282 4.80 5.34 -9.93
C GLY A 282 5.43 4.04 -10.44
N ASP A 283 6.63 4.05 -10.99
CA ASP A 283 7.38 2.82 -11.24
C ASP A 283 7.75 2.15 -9.91
N THR A 284 7.81 0.84 -9.90
CA THR A 284 8.29 0.04 -8.75
C THR A 284 9.43 -0.85 -9.19
N VAL A 285 10.58 -0.75 -8.53
CA VAL A 285 11.78 -1.52 -8.87
C VAL A 285 12.11 -2.49 -7.75
N LEU A 286 12.13 -3.77 -8.06
CA LEU A 286 12.65 -4.82 -7.17
C LEU A 286 14.14 -4.98 -7.40
N VAL A 287 14.95 -4.57 -6.44
CA VAL A 287 16.41 -4.70 -6.49
C VAL A 287 16.85 -5.92 -5.69
N PRO A 288 17.46 -6.93 -6.34
CA PRO A 288 17.95 -8.13 -5.65
C PRO A 288 19.07 -7.83 -4.65
N PRO A 289 19.23 -8.71 -3.64
CA PRO A 289 20.40 -8.66 -2.75
C PRO A 289 21.72 -8.66 -3.51
N MET A 290 22.71 -8.01 -2.94
CA MET A 290 24.12 -7.96 -3.41
C MET A 290 24.31 -7.29 -4.78
N LEU A 291 23.27 -6.83 -5.47
CA LEU A 291 23.43 -6.08 -6.71
C LEU A 291 24.11 -4.73 -6.42
N GLN A 292 25.28 -4.50 -7.01
CA GLN A 292 25.94 -3.20 -6.99
C GLN A 292 25.16 -2.20 -7.83
N ARG A 293 24.76 -1.08 -7.23
CA ARG A 293 23.93 -0.07 -7.89
C ARG A 293 24.18 1.34 -7.36
N SER A 294 23.75 2.28 -8.16
CA SER A 294 23.63 3.68 -7.75
C SER A 294 22.30 4.28 -8.21
N ILE A 295 21.80 5.24 -7.46
CA ILE A 295 20.60 6.00 -7.77
C ILE A 295 20.90 7.50 -7.72
N SER A 296 20.49 8.22 -8.72
CA SER A 296 20.65 9.68 -8.78
C SER A 296 19.50 10.29 -9.55
N PRO A 297 19.15 11.57 -9.31
CA PRO A 297 18.28 12.29 -10.24
C PRO A 297 18.82 12.18 -11.68
N ASN A 298 17.91 11.96 -12.63
CA ASN A 298 18.29 11.92 -14.06
C ASN A 298 18.50 13.31 -14.64
N MET A 299 17.93 14.33 -13.99
CA MET A 299 18.03 15.75 -14.38
C MET A 299 18.31 16.60 -13.15
N THR A 300 18.77 17.81 -13.36
CA THR A 300 18.88 18.82 -12.31
C THR A 300 17.49 19.15 -11.74
N GLY A 301 17.42 19.34 -10.45
CA GLY A 301 16.19 19.59 -9.71
C GLY A 301 15.96 18.55 -8.62
N ILE A 302 14.93 18.77 -7.83
CA ILE A 302 14.63 17.90 -6.71
C ILE A 302 13.86 16.67 -7.20
N SER A 303 14.41 15.49 -6.92
CA SER A 303 13.74 14.20 -7.08
C SER A 303 13.57 13.51 -5.74
N SER A 304 12.47 12.84 -5.53
CA SER A 304 12.18 12.09 -4.30
C SER A 304 11.59 10.70 -4.56
N MET A 305 11.85 9.76 -3.65
CA MET A 305 11.32 8.41 -3.68
C MET A 305 11.17 7.86 -2.27
N TYR A 306 10.32 6.87 -2.14
CA TYR A 306 10.34 5.94 -1.02
C TYR A 306 11.16 4.70 -1.37
N ARG A 307 11.90 4.20 -0.39
CA ARG A 307 12.68 2.97 -0.46
C ARG A 307 12.23 2.04 0.67
N VAL A 308 11.91 0.80 0.32
CA VAL A 308 11.42 -0.18 1.30
C VAL A 308 12.39 -1.35 1.37
N ARG A 309 12.69 -1.83 2.58
CA ARG A 309 13.52 -3.00 2.84
C ARG A 309 12.92 -3.83 3.97
N ASN A 310 13.01 -5.16 3.87
CA ASN A 310 12.64 -6.02 4.97
C ASN A 310 13.55 -5.78 6.18
N THR A 311 12.97 -5.82 7.39
CA THR A 311 13.73 -5.95 8.63
C THR A 311 13.61 -7.39 9.14
N ASN A 312 14.54 -7.83 9.99
CA ASN A 312 14.42 -9.13 10.66
C ASN A 312 13.48 -9.07 11.87
N ASP A 313 12.92 -7.90 12.15
CA ASP A 313 11.93 -7.74 13.20
C ASP A 313 10.64 -8.45 12.79
N LYS A 314 9.98 -9.09 13.75
CA LYS A 314 8.62 -9.60 13.53
C LYS A 314 7.74 -8.41 13.14
N ALA A 315 6.88 -8.61 12.16
CA ALA A 315 5.85 -7.64 11.79
C ALA A 315 5.17 -7.11 13.05
N GLY A 316 5.00 -5.79 13.08
CA GLY A 316 4.73 -5.00 14.28
C GLY A 316 3.56 -5.41 15.14
N PRO A 317 3.32 -4.71 16.24
CA PRO A 317 2.37 -5.16 17.22
C PRO A 317 1.00 -5.33 16.57
N THR A 318 0.54 -6.57 16.56
CA THR A 318 -0.90 -6.81 16.51
C THR A 318 -1.50 -6.00 17.64
N VAL A 319 -2.59 -5.28 17.35
CA VAL A 319 -3.37 -4.60 18.38
C VAL A 319 -3.46 -5.52 19.59
N LYS A 320 -2.94 -5.05 20.72
CA LYS A 320 -3.10 -5.79 21.98
C LYS A 320 -4.60 -5.90 22.21
N LYS A 321 -5.09 -7.13 22.26
CA LYS A 321 -6.43 -7.43 22.70
C LYS A 321 -6.65 -6.90 24.12
#